data_2f8a29834d52d9b353dc1aeb29b23b9c
#
_entry.id   2f8a29834d52d9b353dc1aeb29b23b9c
#
_cell.length_a   1.000
_cell.length_b   1.000
_cell.length_c   1.000
_cell.angle_alpha   90.00
_cell.angle_beta   90.00
_cell.angle_gamma   90.00
#
_symmetry.space_group_name_H-M   'P 1'
#
loop_
_entity.id
_entity.type
_entity.pdbx_description
1 polymer ?
#
loop_
_entity_poly.entity_id
_entity_poly.type
_entity_poly.pdbx_seq_one_letter_code
_entity_poly.pdbx_strand_id
1 'polypeptide(L)'
;GGIPEVTPPGAVAVPERLQELFERPIEDLAEVSVRSRNSLQKENIRTLRDLVQRSGDDMLQIENFGKKSLKEISDFLEEHTLRFGMQFEEGEDGRLFFVEEETEAGVED
;
A
#
# COMPACT_ATOMS: atom_id res chain seq x y z
N GLY A 1 -0.21 -7.37 32.97
CA GLY A 1 -0.58 -7.28 31.77
C GLY A 1 -0.23 -5.99 31.10
N GLY A 2 -0.12 -6.10 29.89
CA GLY A 2 0.17 -4.94 29.13
C GLY A 2 -1.01 -4.03 29.01
N ILE A 3 -0.74 -2.93 28.43
CA ILE A 3 -1.78 -1.99 28.15
C ILE A 3 -2.58 -2.54 27.01
N PRO A 4 -3.86 -2.62 27.16
CA PRO A 4 -4.66 -3.12 26.07
C PRO A 4 -4.50 -2.21 24.86
N GLU A 5 -4.32 -2.84 23.75
CA GLU A 5 -4.24 -2.07 22.54
C GLU A 5 -5.60 -1.60 22.16
N VAL A 6 -5.66 -0.34 21.82
CA VAL A 6 -6.91 0.21 21.36
C VAL A 6 -6.97 0.00 19.88
N THR A 7 -7.75 -0.96 19.47
CA THR A 7 -7.92 -1.24 18.06
C THR A 7 -9.24 -0.65 17.63
N PRO A 8 -9.22 0.24 16.66
CA PRO A 8 -10.47 0.82 16.18
C PRO A 8 -11.38 -0.26 15.64
N PRO A 9 -12.68 -0.09 15.77
CA PRO A 9 -13.61 -1.06 15.21
C PRO A 9 -13.36 -1.24 13.73
N GLY A 10 -13.34 -2.48 13.29
CA GLY A 10 -13.14 -2.76 11.90
C GLY A 10 -11.69 -2.75 11.46
N ALA A 11 -10.76 -2.52 12.36
CA ALA A 11 -9.36 -2.48 12.01
C ALA A 11 -8.71 -3.82 12.33
N VAL A 12 -7.76 -4.18 11.50
CA VAL A 12 -7.01 -5.41 11.68
C VAL A 12 -5.54 -5.06 11.69
N ALA A 13 -4.83 -5.57 12.67
CA ALA A 13 -3.41 -5.28 12.78
C ALA A 13 -2.66 -5.82 11.57
N VAL A 14 -1.76 -5.02 11.04
CA VAL A 14 -0.92 -5.44 9.94
C VAL A 14 0.16 -6.37 10.52
N PRO A 15 0.30 -7.57 9.98
CA PRO A 15 1.33 -8.48 10.49
C PRO A 15 2.70 -7.82 10.40
N GLU A 16 3.54 -8.15 11.36
CA GLU A 16 4.84 -7.52 11.44
C GLU A 16 5.66 -7.70 10.17
N ARG A 17 5.61 -8.89 9.61
CA ARG A 17 6.34 -9.16 8.39
C ARG A 17 5.90 -8.27 7.26
N LEU A 18 4.60 -8.02 7.18
CA LEU A 18 4.06 -7.19 6.15
C LEU A 18 4.40 -5.73 6.41
N GLN A 19 4.43 -5.35 7.68
CA GLN A 19 4.79 -4.00 8.03
C GLN A 19 6.23 -3.70 7.64
N GLU A 20 7.11 -4.67 7.79
CA GLU A 20 8.48 -4.50 7.35
C GLU A 20 8.55 -4.35 5.85
N LEU A 21 7.73 -5.09 5.13
CA LEU A 21 7.69 -4.98 3.68
C LEU A 21 7.24 -3.59 3.26
N PHE A 22 6.28 -3.02 3.96
CA PHE A 22 5.79 -1.69 3.63
C PHE A 22 6.86 -0.62 3.75
N GLU A 23 7.87 -0.87 4.57
CA GLU A 23 8.93 0.11 4.75
C GLU A 23 10.02 -0.01 3.70
N ARG A 24 9.95 -1.00 2.84
CA ARG A 24 10.99 -1.16 1.82
C ARG A 24 10.98 0.02 0.87
N PRO A 25 12.15 0.59 0.59
CA PRO A 25 12.22 1.68 -0.37
C PRO A 25 11.89 1.17 -1.78
N ILE A 26 11.21 1.99 -2.54
CA ILE A 26 10.88 1.64 -3.91
C ILE A 26 12.14 1.33 -4.71
N GLU A 27 13.21 2.08 -4.44
CA GLU A 27 14.44 1.89 -5.20
C GLU A 27 15.07 0.51 -4.99
N ASP A 28 14.66 -0.17 -3.91
CA ASP A 28 15.20 -1.49 -3.60
C ASP A 28 14.35 -2.62 -4.15
N LEU A 29 13.27 -2.32 -4.86
CA LEU A 29 12.38 -3.35 -5.37
C LEU A 29 12.94 -3.88 -6.68
N ALA A 30 13.83 -4.86 -6.59
CA ALA A 30 14.46 -5.42 -7.78
C ALA A 30 13.47 -6.08 -8.72
N GLU A 31 12.31 -6.47 -8.19
CA GLU A 31 11.29 -7.12 -9.01
C GLU A 31 10.60 -6.15 -9.95
N VAL A 32 10.78 -4.86 -9.72
CA VAL A 32 10.15 -3.82 -10.52
C VAL A 32 11.21 -3.17 -11.38
N SER A 33 10.89 -2.90 -12.62
CA SER A 33 11.88 -2.34 -13.54
C SER A 33 12.37 -0.98 -13.07
N VAL A 34 13.58 -0.64 -13.46
CA VAL A 34 14.19 0.63 -13.09
C VAL A 34 13.34 1.79 -13.59
N ARG A 35 12.79 1.66 -14.77
CA ARG A 35 11.97 2.71 -15.34
C ARG A 35 10.75 2.98 -14.46
N SER A 36 10.09 1.91 -14.06
CA SER A 36 8.91 2.07 -13.22
C SER A 36 9.28 2.64 -11.87
N ARG A 37 10.38 2.17 -11.29
CA ARG A 37 10.82 2.70 -10.01
C ARG A 37 11.13 4.19 -10.08
N ASN A 38 11.78 4.61 -11.16
CA ASN A 38 12.10 6.02 -11.32
C ASN A 38 10.85 6.86 -11.43
N SER A 39 9.86 6.37 -12.18
CA SER A 39 8.61 7.11 -12.32
C SER A 39 7.90 7.26 -10.99
N LEU A 40 7.92 6.22 -10.18
CA LEU A 40 7.29 6.27 -8.87
C LEU A 40 7.98 7.27 -7.97
N GLN A 41 9.32 7.28 -8.00
CA GLN A 41 10.07 8.18 -7.14
C GLN A 41 9.85 9.63 -7.50
N LYS A 42 9.62 9.90 -8.78
CA LYS A 42 9.31 11.27 -9.19
C LYS A 42 8.00 11.76 -8.61
N GLU A 43 7.12 10.83 -8.27
CA GLU A 43 5.84 11.18 -7.68
C GLU A 43 5.89 11.13 -6.17
N ASN A 44 7.08 11.06 -5.60
CA ASN A 44 7.27 11.00 -4.15
C ASN A 44 6.71 9.72 -3.54
N ILE A 45 6.59 8.69 -4.36
CA ILE A 45 6.24 7.37 -3.86
C ILE A 45 7.56 6.71 -3.50
N ARG A 46 7.89 6.69 -2.22
CA ARG A 46 9.22 6.30 -1.79
C ARG A 46 9.29 4.92 -1.18
N THR A 47 8.19 4.46 -0.60
CA THR A 47 8.16 3.15 0.03
C THR A 47 6.99 2.38 -0.53
N LEU A 48 6.99 1.08 -0.26
CA LEU A 48 5.89 0.25 -0.69
C LEU A 48 4.59 0.70 -0.02
N ARG A 49 4.68 1.20 1.20
CA ARG A 49 3.52 1.73 1.89
C ARG A 49 2.89 2.87 1.09
N ASP A 50 3.72 3.78 0.60
CA ASP A 50 3.21 4.88 -0.20
C ASP A 50 2.52 4.36 -1.45
N LEU A 51 3.09 3.33 -2.04
CA LEU A 51 2.58 2.80 -3.29
C LEU A 51 1.20 2.19 -3.13
N VAL A 52 1.01 1.36 -2.12
CA VAL A 52 -0.26 0.66 -1.98
C VAL A 52 -1.39 1.60 -1.57
N GLN A 53 -1.06 2.78 -1.09
CA GLN A 53 -2.09 3.75 -0.73
C GLN A 53 -2.61 4.52 -1.93
N ARG A 54 -1.96 4.39 -3.08
CA ARG A 54 -2.45 5.02 -4.30
C ARG A 54 -3.48 4.12 -4.96
N SER A 55 -4.38 4.73 -5.70
CA SER A 55 -5.34 3.95 -6.47
C SER A 55 -4.76 3.65 -7.85
N GLY A 56 -5.35 2.67 -8.52
CA GLY A 56 -4.90 2.38 -9.89
C GLY A 56 -5.10 3.56 -10.81
N ASP A 57 -6.18 4.30 -10.60
CA ASP A 57 -6.42 5.48 -11.42
C ASP A 57 -5.37 6.55 -11.19
N ASP A 58 -4.96 6.74 -9.94
CA ASP A 58 -3.89 7.67 -9.62
C ASP A 58 -2.63 7.29 -10.35
N MET A 59 -2.35 6.00 -10.41
CA MET A 59 -1.12 5.53 -11.04
C MET A 59 -1.09 5.86 -12.52
N LEU A 60 -2.23 5.79 -13.16
CA LEU A 60 -2.28 6.07 -14.59
C LEU A 60 -2.10 7.55 -14.90
N GLN A 61 -2.17 8.41 -13.90
CA GLN A 61 -1.92 9.83 -14.09
C GLN A 61 -0.44 10.17 -14.05
N ILE A 62 0.39 9.21 -13.65
CA ILE A 62 1.81 9.46 -13.51
C ILE A 62 2.46 9.52 -14.88
N GLU A 63 3.28 10.55 -15.09
CA GLU A 63 3.96 10.74 -16.34
C GLU A 63 4.87 9.55 -16.63
N ASN A 64 4.85 9.09 -17.86
CA ASN A 64 5.68 7.97 -18.31
C ASN A 64 5.34 6.66 -17.60
N PHE A 65 4.11 6.55 -17.14
CA PHE A 65 3.66 5.37 -16.45
C PHE A 65 2.36 4.92 -17.11
N GLY A 66 2.43 3.86 -17.88
CA GLY A 66 1.27 3.41 -18.63
C GLY A 66 0.73 2.09 -18.10
N LYS A 67 -0.13 1.48 -18.90
CA LYS A 67 -0.79 0.26 -18.48
C LYS A 67 0.19 -0.87 -18.25
N LYS A 68 1.25 -0.91 -19.02
CA LYS A 68 2.24 -1.96 -18.88
C LYS A 68 2.95 -1.85 -17.53
N SER A 69 3.34 -0.63 -17.17
CA SER A 69 3.98 -0.41 -15.89
C SER A 69 3.00 -0.70 -14.75
N LEU A 70 1.75 -0.30 -14.93
CA LEU A 70 0.75 -0.56 -13.91
C LEU A 70 0.58 -2.05 -13.70
N LYS A 71 0.55 -2.82 -14.79
CA LYS A 71 0.40 -4.26 -14.66
C LYS A 71 1.60 -4.87 -13.95
N GLU A 72 2.79 -4.38 -14.27
CA GLU A 72 4.00 -4.87 -13.62
C GLU A 72 3.92 -4.69 -12.11
N ILE A 73 3.54 -3.49 -11.71
CA ILE A 73 3.43 -3.19 -10.28
C ILE A 73 2.29 -3.99 -9.66
N SER A 74 1.19 -4.08 -10.36
CA SER A 74 0.04 -4.81 -9.84
C SER A 74 0.38 -6.28 -9.62
N ASP A 75 1.10 -6.88 -10.54
CA ASP A 75 1.52 -8.27 -10.41
C ASP A 75 2.42 -8.43 -9.19
N PHE A 76 3.34 -7.49 -9.01
CA PHE A 76 4.23 -7.53 -7.86
C PHE A 76 3.44 -7.46 -6.56
N LEU A 77 2.46 -6.58 -6.51
CA LEU A 77 1.64 -6.44 -5.31
C LEU A 77 0.85 -7.72 -5.04
N GLU A 78 0.31 -8.32 -6.09
CA GLU A 78 -0.46 -9.53 -5.91
C GLU A 78 0.38 -10.67 -5.38
N GLU A 79 1.64 -10.73 -5.79
CA GLU A 79 2.52 -11.78 -5.29
C GLU A 79 2.69 -11.67 -3.79
N HIS A 80 2.53 -10.49 -3.26
CA HIS A 80 2.68 -10.26 -1.84
C HIS A 80 1.32 -10.09 -1.14
N THR A 81 0.26 -10.45 -1.84
CA THR A 81 -1.10 -10.35 -1.30
C THR A 81 -1.47 -8.91 -0.99
N LEU A 82 -0.96 -8.00 -1.79
CA LEU A 82 -1.23 -6.59 -1.65
C LEU A 82 -2.01 -6.09 -2.86
N ARG A 83 -2.49 -4.86 -2.78
CA ARG A 83 -3.20 -4.25 -3.88
C ARG A 83 -3.12 -2.75 -3.74
N PHE A 84 -3.55 -2.05 -4.77
CA PHE A 84 -3.66 -0.60 -4.70
C PHE A 84 -4.86 -0.22 -3.86
N GLY A 85 -4.81 0.97 -3.30
CA GLY A 85 -5.95 1.51 -2.58
C GLY A 85 -6.10 1.03 -1.17
N MET A 86 -5.06 0.45 -0.60
CA MET A 86 -5.10 0.03 0.79
C MET A 86 -5.01 1.24 1.69
N GLN A 87 -5.67 1.14 2.84
CA GLN A 87 -5.65 2.24 3.78
C GLN A 87 -5.21 1.74 5.12
N PHE A 88 -4.42 2.56 5.80
CA PHE A 88 -3.84 2.19 7.07
C PHE A 88 -4.03 3.30 8.08
N GLU A 89 -4.01 2.92 9.34
CA GLU A 89 -3.88 3.88 10.43
C GLU A 89 -2.70 3.46 11.27
N GLU A 90 -2.00 4.44 11.78
CA GLU A 90 -0.85 4.18 12.61
C GLU A 90 -1.23 4.42 14.06
N GLY A 91 -0.98 3.42 14.90
CA GLY A 91 -1.24 3.55 16.31
C GLY A 91 -0.15 4.35 16.98
N GLU A 92 -0.31 4.55 18.28
CA GLU A 92 0.61 5.38 19.04
C GLU A 92 2.01 4.82 19.06
N ASP A 93 2.12 3.51 18.98
CA ASP A 93 3.42 2.87 19.02
C ASP A 93 3.99 2.62 17.64
N GLY A 94 3.39 3.21 16.62
CA GLY A 94 3.87 3.02 15.26
C GLY A 94 3.31 1.79 14.57
N ARG A 95 2.51 1.01 15.25
CA ARG A 95 1.93 -0.18 14.65
C ARG A 95 0.86 0.20 13.64
N LEU A 96 0.83 -0.50 12.54
CA LEU A 96 -0.12 -0.20 11.49
C LEU A 96 -1.33 -1.11 11.58
N PHE A 97 -2.46 -0.57 11.20
CA PHE A 97 -3.71 -1.30 11.13
C PHE A 97 -4.34 -1.07 9.78
N PHE A 98 -4.91 -2.12 9.20
CA PHE A 98 -5.72 -1.95 8.01
C PHE A 98 -7.02 -1.30 8.41
N VAL A 99 -7.45 -0.32 7.64
CA VAL A 99 -8.72 0.32 7.89
C VAL A 99 -9.66 -0.10 6.79
N GLU A 100 -10.77 -0.70 7.19
CA GLU A 100 -11.73 -1.09 6.20
C GLU A 100 -12.38 0.11 5.61
N GLU A 101 -12.40 0.15 4.29
CA GLU A 101 -12.99 1.27 3.62
C GLU A 101 -14.48 1.17 3.76
N GLU A 102 -15.10 2.24 4.18
CA GLU A 102 -16.54 2.29 4.17
C GLU A 102 -17.01 2.38 2.77
N THR A 103 -17.80 1.45 2.35
CA THR A 103 -18.33 1.52 1.01
C THR A 103 -19.84 1.59 1.09
N GLU A 104 -20.36 2.24 0.15
CA GLU A 104 -21.79 2.32 0.06
C GLU A 104 -22.39 0.99 -0.17
N ALA A 105 -21.67 0.17 -0.87
CA ALA A 105 -22.17 -1.14 -1.17
C ALA A 105 -22.38 -1.94 0.09
N GLY A 106 -21.56 -1.70 1.08
CA GLY A 106 -21.73 -2.43 2.29
C GLY A 106 -22.97 -2.09 3.02
N VAL A 107 -23.52 -1.01 2.65
CA VAL A 107 -24.69 -0.58 3.31
C VAL A 107 -25.91 -1.22 2.80
N GLU A 108 -25.91 -1.66 1.72
CA GLU A 108 -27.00 -2.16 1.16
C GLU A 108 -27.54 -3.18 1.67
N ASP A 109 -27.67 -3.24 2.06
CA ASP A 109 -28.26 -4.08 2.57
C ASP A 109 -28.74 -4.40 2.97
#